data_9c95dbaed42d0bf4f38ac63a51b9b8bd
#
_entry.id   9c95dbaed42d0bf4f38ac63a51b9b8bd
#
_cell.length_a   1.000
_cell.length_b   1.000
_cell.length_c   1.000
_cell.angle_alpha   90.00
_cell.angle_beta   90.00
_cell.angle_gamma   90.00
#
_symmetry.space_group_name_H-M   'P 1'
#
loop_
_entity.id
_entity.type
_entity.pdbx_description
1 polymer ?
#
loop_
_entity_poly.entity_id
_entity_poly.type
_entity_poly.pdbx_seq_one_letter_code
_entity_poly.pdbx_strand_id
1 'polypeptide(L)'
;MTVSAFFGERRGDALRRFFLLLFFAIQLVGIVYARLLPTRYLSWAPYDQISFFEIEVDVRGKRLTPGEVQARYRLPASGRENRSIHHVLDAVALYEQTYGAGDSAAVRIRYTVNRGAEDVWTYPR
;
A
#
# COMPACT_ATOMS: atom_id res chain seq x y z
N MET A 1 55.40 5.32 30.43
CA MET A 1 54.46 5.35 29.32
C MET A 1 53.80 3.98 29.23
N THR A 2 52.53 3.92 29.55
CA THR A 2 51.82 2.69 29.87
C THR A 2 51.27 2.02 28.61
N VAL A 3 51.76 0.84 28.30
CA VAL A 3 51.36 -0.05 27.19
C VAL A 3 49.87 -0.45 27.26
N SER A 4 49.25 -0.31 28.43
CA SER A 4 47.82 -0.65 28.66
C SER A 4 46.82 0.29 27.93
N ALA A 5 47.18 1.56 27.64
CA ALA A 5 46.28 2.49 26.95
C ALA A 5 46.08 2.12 25.46
N PHE A 6 47.11 1.55 24.82
CA PHE A 6 47.08 1.18 23.41
C PHE A 6 46.20 -0.04 23.09
N PHE A 7 46.05 -0.96 24.08
CA PHE A 7 45.20 -2.14 23.94
C PHE A 7 43.71 -1.87 24.18
N GLY A 8 43.39 -0.86 25.00
CA GLY A 8 42.01 -0.46 25.27
C GLY A 8 41.34 0.20 24.08
N GLU A 9 42.08 1.05 23.37
CA GLU A 9 41.58 1.78 22.18
C GLU A 9 41.26 0.84 21.03
N ARG A 10 42.10 -0.16 20.76
CA ARG A 10 41.82 -1.16 19.71
C ARG A 10 40.60 -2.04 19.98
N ARG A 11 40.33 -2.38 21.27
CA ARG A 11 39.15 -3.15 21.66
C ARG A 11 37.87 -2.34 21.48
N GLY A 12 37.86 -1.05 21.82
CA GLY A 12 36.73 -0.15 21.61
C GLY A 12 36.39 0.00 20.15
N ASP A 13 37.40 0.18 19.27
CA ASP A 13 37.20 0.28 17.83
C ASP A 13 36.68 -1.02 17.19
N ALA A 14 37.18 -2.16 17.64
CA ALA A 14 36.69 -3.45 17.14
C ALA A 14 35.21 -3.67 17.52
N LEU A 15 34.86 -3.36 18.77
CA LEU A 15 33.48 -3.47 19.26
C LEU A 15 32.53 -2.51 18.49
N ARG A 16 32.95 -1.27 18.27
CA ARG A 16 32.21 -0.27 17.51
C ARG A 16 31.98 -0.74 16.06
N ARG A 17 33.01 -1.25 15.39
CA ARG A 17 32.90 -1.79 14.02
C ARG A 17 31.97 -2.99 13.98
N PHE A 18 32.03 -3.88 14.98
CA PHE A 18 31.13 -5.03 15.09
C PHE A 18 29.66 -4.59 15.18
N PHE A 19 29.34 -3.63 16.05
CA PHE A 19 27.99 -3.12 16.19
C PHE A 19 27.48 -2.40 14.92
N LEU A 20 28.34 -1.64 14.25
CA LEU A 20 27.99 -1.01 12.99
C LEU A 20 27.68 -2.05 11.91
N LEU A 21 28.53 -3.07 11.75
CA LEU A 21 28.31 -4.14 10.78
C LEU A 21 27.05 -4.94 11.10
N LEU A 22 26.82 -5.25 12.36
CA LEU A 22 25.61 -5.94 12.81
C LEU A 22 24.37 -5.12 12.51
N PHE A 23 24.38 -3.83 12.78
CA PHE A 23 23.29 -2.90 12.48
C PHE A 23 22.95 -2.89 10.97
N PHE A 24 23.95 -2.74 10.11
CA PHE A 24 23.75 -2.79 8.66
C PHE A 24 23.28 -4.17 8.18
N ALA A 25 23.80 -5.25 8.75
CA ALA A 25 23.38 -6.60 8.39
C ALA A 25 21.89 -6.82 8.73
N ILE A 26 21.45 -6.39 9.91
CA ILE A 26 20.03 -6.46 10.32
C ILE A 26 19.14 -5.66 9.37
N GLN A 27 19.57 -4.47 8.98
CA GLN A 27 18.80 -3.64 8.02
C GLN A 27 18.71 -4.32 6.65
N LEU A 28 19.82 -4.85 6.14
CA LEU A 28 19.85 -5.55 4.85
C LEU A 28 18.92 -6.78 4.86
N VAL A 29 19.00 -7.59 5.92
CA VAL A 29 18.12 -8.74 6.11
C VAL A 29 16.66 -8.29 6.20
N GLY A 30 16.37 -7.21 6.94
CA GLY A 30 15.03 -6.64 7.05
C GLY A 30 14.45 -6.20 5.69
N ILE A 31 15.26 -5.53 4.87
CA ILE A 31 14.86 -5.10 3.51
C ILE A 31 14.56 -6.32 2.62
N VAL A 32 15.44 -7.34 2.63
CA VAL A 32 15.24 -8.56 1.85
C VAL A 32 14.00 -9.30 2.33
N TYR A 33 13.83 -9.44 3.63
CA TYR A 33 12.66 -10.09 4.22
C TYR A 33 11.36 -9.36 3.87
N ALA A 34 11.35 -8.03 3.97
CA ALA A 34 10.20 -7.20 3.60
C ALA A 34 9.79 -7.36 2.13
N ARG A 35 10.76 -7.66 1.24
CA ARG A 35 10.48 -7.93 -0.18
C ARG A 35 9.76 -9.25 -0.42
N LEU A 36 9.89 -10.21 0.50
CA LEU A 36 9.26 -11.52 0.41
C LEU A 36 7.85 -11.55 1.02
N LEU A 37 7.49 -10.53 1.79
CA LEU A 37 6.16 -10.42 2.39
C LEU A 37 5.17 -9.77 1.40
N PRO A 38 3.91 -10.25 1.35
CA PRO A 38 2.86 -9.62 0.56
C PRO A 38 2.51 -8.22 1.06
N THR A 39 2.69 -7.95 2.35
CA THR A 39 2.52 -6.64 2.98
C THR A 39 3.88 -6.08 3.40
N ARG A 40 4.26 -4.95 2.82
CA ARG A 40 5.60 -4.36 2.97
C ARG A 40 5.66 -3.37 4.12
N TYR A 41 5.61 -3.85 5.37
CA TYR A 41 5.58 -3.00 6.56
C TYR A 41 6.89 -2.24 6.87
N LEU A 42 8.03 -2.68 6.33
CA LEU A 42 9.36 -2.14 6.69
C LEU A 42 10.06 -1.40 5.54
N SER A 43 9.44 -1.27 4.38
CA SER A 43 10.06 -0.56 3.28
C SER A 43 9.56 0.89 3.26
N TRP A 44 10.50 1.81 3.41
CA TRP A 44 10.26 3.25 3.35
C TRP A 44 10.18 3.72 1.89
N ALA A 45 9.33 3.08 1.08
CA ALA A 45 9.10 3.50 -0.28
C ALA A 45 7.71 4.11 -0.39
N PRO A 46 7.58 5.39 -0.73
CA PRO A 46 6.30 6.08 -0.85
C PRO A 46 5.37 5.50 -1.92
N TYR A 47 5.85 4.55 -2.73
CA TYR A 47 5.11 3.87 -3.80
C TYR A 47 5.23 2.36 -3.70
N ASP A 48 5.08 1.83 -2.51
CA ASP A 48 5.25 0.40 -2.24
C ASP A 48 4.11 -0.47 -2.75
N GLN A 49 2.97 0.15 -2.99
CA GLN A 49 1.78 -0.52 -3.47
C GLN A 49 1.30 0.12 -4.76
N ILE A 50 1.33 -0.64 -5.84
CA ILE A 50 0.74 -0.24 -7.11
C ILE A 50 -0.50 -1.10 -7.32
N SER A 51 -1.66 -0.46 -7.34
CA SER A 51 -2.93 -1.13 -7.59
C SER A 51 -3.53 -0.64 -8.91
N PHE A 52 -4.01 -1.56 -9.71
CA PHE A 52 -4.86 -1.25 -10.86
C PHE A 52 -6.29 -1.57 -10.47
N PHE A 53 -7.23 -0.72 -10.83
CA PHE A 53 -8.62 -0.89 -10.48
C PHE A 53 -9.56 -0.53 -11.63
N GLU A 54 -10.76 -1.10 -11.60
CA GLU A 54 -11.88 -0.80 -12.49
C GLU A 54 -13.16 -0.76 -11.66
N ILE A 55 -13.90 0.34 -11.76
CA ILE A 55 -15.15 0.60 -11.02
C ILE A 55 -16.32 0.41 -11.97
N GLU A 56 -17.19 -0.52 -11.66
CA GLU A 56 -18.47 -0.77 -12.31
C GLU A 56 -19.60 -0.37 -11.35
N VAL A 57 -20.54 0.42 -11.82
CA VAL A 57 -21.66 0.91 -11.01
C VAL A 57 -22.97 0.71 -11.76
N ASP A 58 -23.90 0.07 -11.09
CA ASP A 58 -25.27 -0.06 -11.55
C ASP A 58 -26.19 0.72 -10.60
N VAL A 59 -26.90 1.72 -11.13
CA VAL A 59 -27.87 2.53 -10.37
C VAL A 59 -29.26 2.24 -10.92
N ARG A 60 -30.16 1.75 -10.08
CA ARG A 60 -31.54 1.41 -10.48
C ARG A 60 -31.60 0.52 -11.73
N GLY A 61 -30.66 -0.43 -11.85
CA GLY A 61 -30.58 -1.35 -12.98
C GLY A 61 -29.95 -0.80 -14.25
N LYS A 62 -29.47 0.46 -14.23
CA LYS A 62 -28.73 1.06 -15.34
C LYS A 62 -27.24 1.12 -15.00
N ARG A 63 -26.40 0.55 -15.86
CA ARG A 63 -24.96 0.67 -15.76
C ARG A 63 -24.51 2.07 -16.10
N LEU A 64 -23.70 2.68 -15.23
CA LEU A 64 -23.14 4.00 -15.47
C LEU A 64 -21.98 3.92 -16.48
N THR A 65 -21.89 4.94 -17.32
CA THR A 65 -20.75 5.14 -18.21
C THR A 65 -19.51 5.58 -17.41
N PRO A 66 -18.27 5.40 -17.95
CA PRO A 66 -17.06 5.87 -17.28
C PRO A 66 -17.09 7.35 -16.87
N GLY A 67 -17.70 8.20 -17.69
CA GLY A 67 -17.87 9.63 -17.40
C GLY A 67 -18.84 9.89 -16.23
N GLU A 68 -19.94 9.12 -16.15
CA GLU A 68 -20.89 9.20 -15.04
C GLU A 68 -20.27 8.70 -13.73
N VAL A 69 -19.45 7.63 -13.78
CA VAL A 69 -18.66 7.14 -12.63
C VAL A 69 -17.70 8.22 -12.14
N GLN A 70 -16.97 8.86 -13.06
CA GLN A 70 -16.04 9.93 -12.71
C GLN A 70 -16.76 11.16 -12.14
N ALA A 71 -17.91 11.52 -12.68
CA ALA A 71 -18.73 12.62 -12.15
C ALA A 71 -19.24 12.31 -10.73
N ARG A 72 -19.61 11.02 -10.48
CA ARG A 72 -20.16 10.56 -9.20
C ARG A 72 -19.11 10.54 -8.10
N TYR A 73 -17.99 9.86 -8.30
CA TYR A 73 -16.98 9.63 -7.24
C TYR A 73 -15.79 10.59 -7.28
N ARG A 74 -15.67 11.41 -8.32
CA ARG A 74 -14.47 12.22 -8.60
C ARG A 74 -13.21 11.39 -8.79
N LEU A 75 -13.40 10.11 -9.14
CA LEU A 75 -12.35 9.14 -9.44
C LEU A 75 -12.55 8.63 -10.87
N PRO A 76 -11.49 8.31 -11.62
CA PRO A 76 -11.64 7.65 -12.92
C PRO A 76 -12.29 6.28 -12.73
N ALA A 77 -13.10 5.85 -13.72
CA ALA A 77 -13.72 4.53 -13.68
C ALA A 77 -12.70 3.38 -13.72
N SER A 78 -11.53 3.62 -14.28
CA SER A 78 -10.39 2.71 -14.24
C SER A 78 -9.09 3.49 -14.11
N GLY A 79 -8.11 2.92 -13.43
CA GLY A 79 -6.87 3.63 -13.22
C GLY A 79 -5.85 2.88 -12.37
N ARG A 80 -4.86 3.63 -11.93
CA ARG A 80 -3.78 3.17 -11.06
C ARG A 80 -3.76 3.98 -9.79
N GLU A 81 -3.75 3.29 -8.65
CA GLU A 81 -3.51 3.88 -7.33
C GLU A 81 -2.09 3.49 -6.86
N ASN A 82 -1.29 4.50 -6.52
CA ASN A 82 0.11 4.31 -6.16
C ASN A 82 0.37 4.24 -4.65
N ARG A 83 -0.66 4.47 -3.82
CA ARG A 83 -0.54 4.46 -2.36
C ARG A 83 -1.18 3.22 -1.78
N SER A 84 -2.52 3.19 -1.77
CA SER A 84 -3.29 2.06 -1.28
C SER A 84 -4.61 1.99 -2.01
N ILE A 85 -5.02 0.80 -2.42
CA ILE A 85 -6.33 0.58 -3.03
C ILE A 85 -7.47 0.99 -2.08
N HIS A 86 -7.25 0.93 -0.77
CA HIS A 86 -8.24 1.34 0.22
C HIS A 86 -8.70 2.79 0.06
N HIS A 87 -7.86 3.69 -0.47
CA HIS A 87 -8.29 5.06 -0.78
C HIS A 87 -9.44 5.10 -1.78
N VAL A 88 -9.41 4.23 -2.79
CA VAL A 88 -10.47 4.11 -3.78
C VAL A 88 -11.71 3.48 -3.18
N LEU A 89 -11.53 2.35 -2.47
CA LEU A 89 -12.62 1.60 -1.85
C LEU A 89 -13.37 2.44 -0.81
N ASP A 90 -12.63 3.13 0.06
CA ASP A 90 -13.18 3.97 1.12
C ASP A 90 -13.89 5.21 0.56
N ALA A 91 -13.32 5.84 -0.47
CA ALA A 91 -13.95 6.98 -1.14
C ALA A 91 -15.30 6.61 -1.76
N VAL A 92 -15.37 5.47 -2.44
CA VAL A 92 -16.62 4.96 -3.02
C VAL A 92 -17.62 4.57 -1.91
N ALA A 93 -17.16 3.84 -0.89
CA ALA A 93 -18.02 3.45 0.23
C ALA A 93 -18.61 4.67 0.95
N LEU A 94 -17.78 5.66 1.24
CA LEU A 94 -18.20 6.89 1.91
C LEU A 94 -19.22 7.67 1.08
N TYR A 95 -18.98 7.78 -0.23
CA TYR A 95 -19.93 8.43 -1.12
C TYR A 95 -21.30 7.74 -1.10
N GLU A 96 -21.33 6.41 -1.25
CA GLU A 96 -22.58 5.64 -1.26
C GLU A 96 -23.33 5.70 0.07
N GLN A 97 -22.60 5.71 1.19
CA GLN A 97 -23.21 5.87 2.52
C GLN A 97 -23.78 7.27 2.77
N THR A 98 -23.17 8.29 2.17
CA THR A 98 -23.51 9.69 2.47
C THR A 98 -24.47 10.28 1.44
N TYR A 99 -24.14 10.18 0.17
CA TYR A 99 -24.85 10.83 -0.93
C TYR A 99 -25.64 9.84 -1.78
N GLY A 100 -25.21 8.59 -1.85
CA GLY A 100 -25.80 7.54 -2.67
C GLY A 100 -26.86 6.70 -1.97
N ALA A 101 -27.14 6.93 -0.68
CA ALA A 101 -28.01 6.08 0.14
C ALA A 101 -29.43 5.87 -0.41
N GLY A 102 -29.95 6.81 -1.20
CA GLY A 102 -31.26 6.72 -1.86
C GLY A 102 -31.26 6.14 -3.27
N ASP A 103 -30.09 5.87 -3.84
CA ASP A 103 -29.96 5.52 -5.26
C ASP A 103 -30.04 4.03 -5.55
N SER A 104 -30.00 3.18 -4.51
CA SER A 104 -29.92 1.71 -4.64
C SER A 104 -28.80 1.28 -5.57
N ALA A 105 -27.62 1.91 -5.41
CA ALA A 105 -26.46 1.62 -6.24
C ALA A 105 -25.83 0.28 -5.87
N ALA A 106 -25.52 -0.54 -6.86
CA ALA A 106 -24.66 -1.70 -6.75
C ALA A 106 -23.31 -1.38 -7.37
N VAL A 107 -22.26 -1.42 -6.57
CA VAL A 107 -20.90 -1.11 -7.01
C VAL A 107 -20.04 -2.36 -6.95
N ARG A 108 -19.26 -2.58 -8.00
CA ARG A 108 -18.23 -3.62 -8.07
C ARG A 108 -16.92 -2.97 -8.46
N ILE A 109 -15.88 -3.19 -7.66
CA ILE A 109 -14.52 -2.74 -7.97
C ILE A 109 -13.64 -3.97 -8.11
N ARG A 110 -13.12 -4.20 -9.31
CA ARG A 110 -12.09 -5.20 -9.56
C ARG A 110 -10.74 -4.52 -9.42
N TYR A 111 -9.81 -5.16 -8.73
CA TYR A 111 -8.48 -4.59 -8.55
C TYR A 111 -7.40 -5.66 -8.39
N THR A 112 -6.18 -5.29 -8.74
CA THR A 112 -4.99 -6.08 -8.52
C THR A 112 -3.98 -5.25 -7.75
N VAL A 113 -3.26 -5.87 -6.83
CA VAL A 113 -2.22 -5.21 -6.02
C VAL A 113 -0.87 -5.83 -6.35
N ASN A 114 0.11 -5.00 -6.73
CA ASN A 114 1.48 -5.43 -7.02
C ASN A 114 1.56 -6.59 -8.03
N ARG A 115 0.69 -6.63 -9.04
CA ARG A 115 0.55 -7.72 -10.01
C ARG A 115 0.18 -9.08 -9.38
N GLY A 116 -0.46 -9.05 -8.21
CA GLY A 116 -1.02 -10.24 -7.56
C GLY A 116 -2.29 -10.73 -8.24
N ALA A 117 -3.02 -11.62 -7.56
CA ALA A 117 -4.34 -12.06 -8.00
C ALA A 117 -5.34 -10.90 -8.07
N GLU A 118 -6.33 -11.01 -8.94
CA GLU A 118 -7.45 -10.07 -8.99
C GLU A 118 -8.37 -10.33 -7.80
N ASP A 119 -8.70 -9.25 -7.09
CA ASP A 119 -9.68 -9.22 -6.02
C ASP A 119 -10.89 -8.39 -6.44
N VAL A 120 -12.03 -8.68 -5.84
CA VAL A 120 -13.30 -7.98 -6.10
C VAL A 120 -13.89 -7.46 -4.80
N TRP A 121 -14.12 -6.16 -4.77
CA TRP A 121 -14.87 -5.51 -3.70
C TRP A 121 -16.26 -5.11 -4.21
N THR A 122 -17.29 -5.26 -3.37
CA THR A 122 -18.68 -4.93 -3.72
C THR A 122 -19.33 -4.07 -2.66
N TYR A 123 -20.26 -3.21 -3.10
CA TYR A 123 -21.14 -2.43 -2.24
C TYR A 123 -22.58 -2.54 -2.79
N PRO A 124 -23.61 -2.71 -1.94
CA PRO A 124 -23.52 -3.00 -0.50
C PRO A 124 -22.88 -4.37 -0.22
N ARG A 125 -22.32 -4.52 0.97
CA ARG A 125 -21.68 -5.77 1.43
C ARG A 125 -22.70 -6.82 1.79
#